data_16d609f4a662e7d9cba4e308123a4f91
#
_entry.id   16d609f4a662e7d9cba4e308123a4f91
#
_cell.length_a   1.000
_cell.length_b   1.000
_cell.length_c   1.000
_cell.angle_alpha   90.00
_cell.angle_beta   90.00
_cell.angle_gamma   90.00
#
_symmetry.space_group_name_H-M   'P 1'
#
loop_
_entity.id
_entity.type
_entity.pdbx_description
1 polymer ?
#
loop_
_entity_poly.entity_id
_entity_poly.type
_entity_poly.pdbx_seq_one_letter_code
_entity_poly.pdbx_strand_id
1 'polypeptide(L)'
;ALCIQSILAQEKMFVHRSDKITQGVLLSVLDSMTFVNEAVLLHLHDQDAPTYSMTEIDSLSFGDNSLQIKILYSDTGIEIVNPLAFEGVSISVDDGNVIITSTISEEVEYILTGTISNGMFKIYSDKKFILTLNGVNITNADGPAINIQSGKKVTVNLTEGTINTLTDGKKYADSGSED
;
A
#
# COMPACT_ATOMS: atom_id res chain seq x y z
N ALA A 1 4.05 43.65 5.63
CA ALA A 1 4.33 42.46 4.86
C ALA A 1 3.18 41.46 5.12
N LEU A 2 2.31 41.25 4.14
CA LEU A 2 1.24 40.29 4.19
C LEU A 2 1.88 38.91 3.98
N CYS A 3 1.94 38.10 5.04
CA CYS A 3 2.37 36.73 4.93
C CYS A 3 1.19 35.95 4.31
N ILE A 4 1.25 35.72 2.99
CA ILE A 4 0.36 34.78 2.32
C ILE A 4 0.88 33.41 2.70
N GLN A 5 0.33 32.81 3.77
CA GLN A 5 0.41 31.37 3.94
C GLN A 5 -0.37 30.78 2.76
N SER A 6 0.33 30.13 1.83
CA SER A 6 -0.32 29.26 0.87
C SER A 6 -1.04 28.18 1.69
N ILE A 7 -2.34 28.22 1.72
CA ILE A 7 -3.16 27.10 2.13
C ILE A 7 -2.86 26.05 1.06
N LEU A 8 -2.01 25.11 1.38
CA LEU A 8 -1.82 23.91 0.55
C LEU A 8 -3.19 23.25 0.48
N ALA A 9 -3.79 23.28 -0.68
CA ALA A 9 -5.05 22.57 -0.90
C ALA A 9 -4.74 21.08 -0.72
N GLN A 10 -5.55 20.38 0.06
CA GLN A 10 -5.48 18.93 0.18
C GLN A 10 -5.63 18.33 -1.22
N GLU A 11 -4.72 17.43 -1.59
CA GLU A 11 -4.65 16.91 -2.95
C GLU A 11 -5.38 15.57 -3.10
N LYS A 12 -5.62 14.86 -1.99
CA LYS A 12 -6.23 13.52 -1.98
C LYS A 12 -7.38 13.41 -1.00
N MET A 13 -8.36 12.61 -1.41
CA MET A 13 -9.34 12.00 -0.53
C MET A 13 -8.86 10.59 -0.19
N PHE A 14 -8.94 10.21 1.07
CA PHE A 14 -8.63 8.86 1.55
C PHE A 14 -9.91 8.15 1.96
N VAL A 15 -10.11 6.95 1.41
CA VAL A 15 -11.17 6.02 1.78
C VAL A 15 -10.59 5.03 2.78
N HIS A 16 -11.01 5.13 4.04
CA HIS A 16 -10.64 4.21 5.10
C HIS A 16 -11.64 3.06 5.12
N ARG A 17 -11.16 1.84 4.94
CA ARG A 17 -12.01 0.67 4.83
C ARG A 17 -11.97 -0.18 6.10
N SER A 18 -13.06 -0.91 6.34
CA SER A 18 -13.21 -1.81 7.50
C SER A 18 -12.22 -2.99 7.50
N ASP A 19 -11.66 -3.34 6.34
CA ASP A 19 -10.58 -4.32 6.20
C ASP A 19 -9.18 -3.75 6.52
N LYS A 20 -9.13 -2.53 7.08
CA LYS A 20 -7.90 -1.78 7.44
C LYS A 20 -7.05 -1.32 6.27
N ILE A 21 -7.60 -1.32 5.06
CA ILE A 21 -6.94 -0.76 3.89
C ILE A 21 -7.43 0.66 3.65
N THR A 22 -6.52 1.61 3.62
CA THR A 22 -6.78 3.00 3.25
C THR A 22 -6.30 3.24 1.81
N GLN A 23 -7.18 3.75 0.97
CA GLN A 23 -6.92 4.05 -0.44
C GLN A 23 -7.02 5.54 -0.71
N GLY A 24 -5.99 6.12 -1.33
CA GLY A 24 -5.98 7.53 -1.72
C GLY A 24 -6.49 7.71 -3.14
N VAL A 25 -7.29 8.76 -3.35
CA VAL A 25 -7.82 9.21 -4.63
C VAL A 25 -7.42 10.66 -4.85
N LEU A 26 -6.77 10.98 -5.96
CA LEU A 26 -6.47 12.38 -6.31
C LEU A 26 -7.77 13.16 -6.51
N LEU A 27 -7.90 14.32 -5.86
CA LEU A 27 -9.07 15.19 -6.03
C LEU A 27 -9.17 15.76 -7.44
N SER A 28 -8.05 15.89 -8.14
CA SER A 28 -8.00 16.38 -9.52
C SER A 28 -8.61 15.42 -10.55
N VAL A 29 -8.73 14.12 -10.20
CA VAL A 29 -9.35 13.09 -11.06
C VAL A 29 -10.72 12.64 -10.56
N LEU A 30 -11.17 13.11 -9.40
CA LEU A 30 -12.47 12.80 -8.82
C LEU A 30 -13.51 13.78 -9.37
N ASP A 31 -14.34 13.32 -10.31
CA ASP A 31 -15.42 14.13 -10.90
C ASP A 31 -16.61 14.27 -9.94
N SER A 32 -17.01 13.16 -9.34
CA SER A 32 -18.13 13.14 -8.39
C SER A 32 -18.15 11.87 -7.53
N MET A 33 -18.97 11.90 -6.49
CA MET A 33 -19.27 10.74 -5.67
C MET A 33 -20.79 10.58 -5.58
N THR A 34 -21.30 9.38 -5.84
CA THR A 34 -22.72 9.07 -5.75
C THR A 34 -22.99 7.97 -4.74
N PHE A 35 -24.12 8.09 -4.06
CA PHE A 35 -24.61 7.15 -3.08
C PHE A 35 -25.87 6.49 -3.62
N VAL A 36 -25.80 5.20 -3.94
CA VAL A 36 -26.90 4.45 -4.56
C VAL A 36 -26.95 3.04 -4.01
N ASN A 37 -28.10 2.58 -3.57
CA ASN A 37 -28.34 1.20 -3.13
C ASN A 37 -27.28 0.68 -2.14
N GLU A 38 -27.03 1.43 -1.08
CA GLU A 38 -26.04 1.09 -0.04
C GLU A 38 -24.59 0.96 -0.57
N ALA A 39 -24.31 1.61 -1.69
CA ALA A 39 -22.97 1.68 -2.26
C ALA A 39 -22.55 3.14 -2.48
N VAL A 40 -21.24 3.35 -2.44
CA VAL A 40 -20.56 4.60 -2.80
C VAL A 40 -19.79 4.36 -4.08
N LEU A 41 -20.09 5.13 -5.11
CA LEU A 41 -19.38 5.11 -6.39
C LEU A 41 -18.54 6.39 -6.51
N LEU A 42 -17.24 6.23 -6.75
CA LEU A 42 -16.36 7.35 -7.05
C LEU A 42 -16.20 7.45 -8.57
N HIS A 43 -16.74 8.48 -9.17
CA HIS A 43 -16.59 8.74 -10.60
C HIS A 43 -15.26 9.43 -10.84
N LEU A 44 -14.34 8.73 -11.46
CA LEU A 44 -12.99 9.22 -11.77
C LEU A 44 -12.90 9.58 -13.25
N HIS A 45 -12.17 10.65 -13.54
CA HIS A 45 -11.92 11.08 -14.91
C HIS A 45 -11.08 10.04 -15.66
N ASP A 46 -11.56 9.57 -16.81
CA ASP A 46 -10.88 8.60 -17.67
C ASP A 46 -10.50 7.26 -17.02
N GLN A 47 -11.15 6.88 -15.92
CA GLN A 47 -10.92 5.61 -15.21
C GLN A 47 -12.24 4.95 -14.82
N ASP A 48 -12.19 3.64 -14.59
CA ASP A 48 -13.33 2.91 -14.06
C ASP A 48 -13.67 3.41 -12.65
N ALA A 49 -14.97 3.59 -12.41
CA ALA A 49 -15.48 4.06 -11.13
C ALA A 49 -15.34 2.96 -10.05
N PRO A 50 -14.47 3.10 -9.04
CA PRO A 50 -14.46 2.15 -7.93
C PRO A 50 -15.77 2.26 -7.14
N THR A 51 -16.29 1.10 -6.78
CA THR A 51 -17.53 0.97 -6.02
C THR A 51 -17.23 0.32 -4.68
N TYR A 52 -17.72 0.92 -3.62
CA TYR A 52 -17.60 0.40 -2.26
C TYR A 52 -19.00 0.16 -1.68
N SER A 53 -19.21 -0.94 -0.98
CA SER A 53 -20.37 -1.05 -0.09
C SER A 53 -20.24 -0.01 1.04
N MET A 54 -21.35 0.59 1.47
CA MET A 54 -21.33 1.52 2.63
C MET A 54 -20.84 0.83 3.91
N THR A 55 -20.99 -0.48 4.02
CA THR A 55 -20.49 -1.27 5.15
C THR A 55 -18.98 -1.53 5.10
N GLU A 56 -18.34 -1.28 3.96
CA GLU A 56 -16.88 -1.40 3.78
C GLU A 56 -16.15 -0.09 4.09
N ILE A 57 -16.86 1.03 4.21
CA ILE A 57 -16.24 2.34 4.47
C ILE A 57 -16.42 2.69 5.94
N ASP A 58 -15.30 2.86 6.66
CA ASP A 58 -15.31 3.37 8.03
C ASP A 58 -15.38 4.91 8.05
N SER A 59 -14.59 5.57 7.20
CA SER A 59 -14.53 7.01 7.12
C SER A 59 -13.88 7.51 5.83
N LEU A 60 -14.06 8.80 5.58
CA LEU A 60 -13.34 9.55 4.55
C LEU A 60 -12.52 10.65 5.23
N SER A 61 -11.31 10.88 4.73
CA SER A 61 -10.48 12.01 5.15
C SER A 61 -9.81 12.66 3.94
N PHE A 62 -9.20 13.83 4.17
CA PHE A 62 -8.49 14.55 3.13
C PHE A 62 -7.07 14.85 3.59
N GLY A 63 -6.12 14.85 2.67
CA GLY A 63 -4.72 15.07 2.98
C GLY A 63 -3.87 15.36 1.74
N ASP A 64 -2.58 15.48 1.98
CA ASP A 64 -1.61 15.76 0.94
C ASP A 64 -1.23 14.51 0.15
N ASN A 65 -0.73 14.71 -1.06
CA ASN A 65 -0.17 13.63 -1.88
C ASN A 65 1.10 13.07 -1.23
N SER A 66 1.29 11.75 -1.36
CA SER A 66 2.46 11.05 -0.85
C SER A 66 2.85 9.90 -1.77
N LEU A 67 4.15 9.72 -1.98
CA LEU A 67 4.72 8.55 -2.66
C LEU A 67 5.13 7.45 -1.66
N GLN A 68 4.66 7.52 -0.41
CA GLN A 68 4.93 6.53 0.63
C GLN A 68 3.72 5.63 0.83
N ILE A 69 3.94 4.33 0.71
CA ILE A 69 2.97 3.29 1.06
C ILE A 69 3.40 2.67 2.39
N LYS A 70 2.49 2.65 3.36
CA LYS A 70 2.77 2.14 4.70
C LYS A 70 2.05 0.82 4.92
N ILE A 71 2.78 -0.15 5.45
CA ILE A 71 2.28 -1.49 5.73
C ILE A 71 2.65 -1.83 7.17
N LEU A 72 1.64 -2.01 8.01
CA LEU A 72 1.79 -2.43 9.40
C LEU A 72 1.35 -3.87 9.53
N TYR A 73 2.28 -4.77 9.75
CA TYR A 73 2.03 -6.18 10.00
C TYR A 73 1.57 -6.46 11.42
N SER A 74 0.56 -7.30 11.56
CA SER A 74 0.08 -7.83 12.83
C SER A 74 -0.60 -9.17 12.60
N ASP A 75 -0.51 -10.08 13.57
CA ASP A 75 -1.22 -11.38 13.55
C ASP A 75 -2.75 -11.23 13.64
N THR A 76 -3.26 -10.04 13.99
CA THR A 76 -4.69 -9.72 14.03
C THR A 76 -5.19 -8.99 12.78
N GLY A 77 -4.34 -8.86 11.76
CA GLY A 77 -4.64 -8.19 10.49
C GLY A 77 -3.57 -7.19 10.09
N ILE A 78 -3.52 -6.91 8.82
CA ILE A 78 -2.53 -6.01 8.23
C ILE A 78 -3.20 -4.66 7.93
N GLU A 79 -2.57 -3.56 8.35
CA GLU A 79 -3.04 -2.22 8.04
C GLU A 79 -2.22 -1.64 6.88
N ILE A 80 -2.90 -1.10 5.88
CA ILE A 80 -2.26 -0.56 4.68
C ILE A 80 -2.76 0.87 4.42
N VAL A 81 -1.82 1.78 4.19
CA VAL A 81 -2.11 3.10 3.64
C VAL A 81 -1.47 3.18 2.26
N ASN A 82 -2.32 3.09 1.23
CA ASN A 82 -1.94 3.19 -0.17
C ASN A 82 -2.49 4.49 -0.79
N PRO A 83 -1.73 5.58 -0.76
CA PRO A 83 -2.16 6.83 -1.40
C PRO A 83 -2.19 6.75 -2.93
N LEU A 84 -1.63 5.70 -3.53
CA LEU A 84 -1.45 5.53 -4.98
C LEU A 84 -2.37 4.44 -5.57
N ALA A 85 -3.46 4.10 -4.88
CA ALA A 85 -4.35 2.99 -5.24
C ALA A 85 -4.95 3.11 -6.65
N PHE A 86 -5.13 4.33 -7.15
CA PHE A 86 -5.67 4.62 -8.49
C PHE A 86 -4.63 5.29 -9.40
N GLU A 87 -3.34 5.20 -9.05
CA GLU A 87 -2.21 5.77 -9.78
C GLU A 87 -1.19 4.72 -10.21
N GLY A 88 -1.60 3.45 -10.27
CA GLY A 88 -0.77 2.34 -10.75
C GLY A 88 -0.13 1.49 -9.66
N VAL A 89 -0.60 1.58 -8.40
CA VAL A 89 -0.18 0.65 -7.33
C VAL A 89 -1.39 -0.10 -6.79
N SER A 90 -1.48 -1.38 -7.09
CA SER A 90 -2.46 -2.29 -6.51
C SER A 90 -1.85 -3.14 -5.41
N ILE A 91 -2.63 -3.39 -4.35
CA ILE A 91 -2.21 -4.19 -3.20
C ILE A 91 -3.32 -5.17 -2.85
N SER A 92 -2.97 -6.43 -2.69
CA SER A 92 -3.85 -7.46 -2.13
C SER A 92 -3.23 -8.06 -0.87
N VAL A 93 -4.10 -8.49 0.04
CA VAL A 93 -3.71 -9.20 1.27
C VAL A 93 -4.42 -10.54 1.27
N ASP A 94 -3.65 -11.60 1.45
CA ASP A 94 -4.16 -12.96 1.55
C ASP A 94 -3.38 -13.71 2.65
N ASP A 95 -4.07 -14.08 3.71
CA ASP A 95 -3.55 -14.84 4.86
C ASP A 95 -2.15 -14.39 5.34
N GLY A 96 -1.98 -13.09 5.56
CA GLY A 96 -0.71 -12.52 6.03
C GLY A 96 0.27 -12.14 4.90
N ASN A 97 -0.02 -12.52 3.66
CA ASN A 97 0.80 -12.18 2.52
C ASN A 97 0.32 -10.86 1.91
N VAL A 98 1.22 -9.88 1.84
CA VAL A 98 1.00 -8.62 1.12
C VAL A 98 1.62 -8.74 -0.26
N ILE A 99 0.80 -8.63 -1.29
CA ILE A 99 1.24 -8.72 -2.69
C ILE A 99 0.96 -7.38 -3.37
N ILE A 100 2.01 -6.79 -3.91
CA ILE A 100 1.99 -5.48 -4.56
C ILE A 100 2.30 -5.62 -6.05
N THR A 101 1.54 -4.94 -6.89
CA THR A 101 1.89 -4.70 -8.30
C THR A 101 1.99 -3.20 -8.51
N SER A 102 3.14 -2.73 -8.99
CA SER A 102 3.43 -1.31 -9.20
C SER A 102 3.85 -1.06 -10.64
N THR A 103 3.11 -0.18 -11.32
CA THR A 103 3.39 0.29 -12.69
C THR A 103 3.69 1.79 -12.75
N ILE A 104 3.58 2.49 -11.62
CA ILE A 104 3.83 3.93 -11.51
C ILE A 104 5.28 4.26 -11.88
N SER A 105 5.50 5.39 -12.56
CA SER A 105 6.84 5.82 -13.02
C SER A 105 7.70 6.44 -11.93
N GLU A 106 7.06 7.00 -10.92
CA GLU A 106 7.68 7.66 -9.78
C GLU A 106 8.36 6.63 -8.86
N GLU A 107 9.41 7.04 -8.17
CA GLU A 107 10.10 6.20 -7.19
C GLU A 107 9.29 6.14 -5.89
N VAL A 108 8.53 5.07 -5.69
CA VAL A 108 7.70 4.85 -4.51
C VAL A 108 8.53 4.30 -3.35
N GLU A 109 8.24 4.74 -2.14
CA GLU A 109 8.78 4.17 -0.91
C GLU A 109 7.74 3.27 -0.24
N TYR A 110 8.10 1.99 -0.02
CA TYR A 110 7.31 1.02 0.75
C TYR A 110 7.90 0.90 2.15
N ILE A 111 7.13 1.27 3.18
CA ILE A 111 7.58 1.27 4.58
C ILE A 111 6.92 0.11 5.31
N LEU A 112 7.72 -0.86 5.75
CA LEU A 112 7.26 -2.03 6.49
C LEU A 112 7.52 -1.86 7.99
N THR A 113 6.48 -2.10 8.78
CA THR A 113 6.52 -2.04 10.25
C THR A 113 5.76 -3.21 10.87
N GLY A 114 5.96 -3.46 12.16
CA GLY A 114 5.18 -4.41 12.96
C GLY A 114 5.67 -5.85 12.87
N THR A 115 4.84 -6.78 13.33
CA THR A 115 5.23 -8.19 13.47
C THR A 115 4.15 -9.11 12.96
N ILE A 116 4.55 -10.12 12.18
CA ILE A 116 3.66 -11.21 11.75
C ILE A 116 4.38 -12.54 11.88
N SER A 117 3.67 -13.52 12.43
CA SER A 117 4.19 -14.87 12.69
C SER A 117 4.11 -15.81 11.48
N ASN A 118 3.26 -15.49 10.49
CA ASN A 118 3.22 -16.16 9.20
C ASN A 118 2.73 -15.17 8.13
N GLY A 119 3.62 -14.75 7.22
CA GLY A 119 3.29 -13.79 6.17
C GLY A 119 4.49 -13.43 5.30
N MET A 120 4.22 -12.64 4.28
CA MET A 120 5.21 -12.26 3.27
C MET A 120 4.95 -10.84 2.77
N PHE A 121 6.03 -10.16 2.41
CA PHE A 121 5.99 -9.01 1.52
C PHE A 121 6.43 -9.44 0.12
N LYS A 122 5.55 -9.30 -0.87
CA LYS A 122 5.87 -9.60 -2.27
C LYS A 122 5.57 -8.39 -3.15
N ILE A 123 6.48 -8.04 -4.05
CA ILE A 123 6.30 -6.92 -4.96
C ILE A 123 6.71 -7.27 -6.39
N TYR A 124 5.83 -6.98 -7.32
CA TYR A 124 6.10 -6.95 -8.75
C TYR A 124 6.22 -5.49 -9.20
N SER A 125 7.40 -5.10 -9.70
CA SER A 125 7.63 -3.76 -10.22
C SER A 125 8.70 -3.77 -11.30
N ASP A 126 8.44 -3.11 -12.41
CA ASP A 126 9.42 -2.84 -13.46
C ASP A 126 10.09 -1.45 -13.29
N LYS A 127 9.85 -0.78 -12.16
CA LYS A 127 10.37 0.53 -11.80
C LYS A 127 11.28 0.45 -10.58
N LYS A 128 12.09 1.49 -10.40
CA LYS A 128 12.88 1.67 -9.18
C LYS A 128 11.96 1.97 -8.00
N PHE A 129 12.32 1.46 -6.84
CA PHE A 129 11.60 1.77 -5.60
C PHE A 129 12.53 1.70 -4.38
N ILE A 130 12.03 2.21 -3.27
CA ILE A 130 12.68 2.17 -1.97
C ILE A 130 11.86 1.22 -1.09
N LEU A 131 12.54 0.31 -0.41
CA LEU A 131 11.98 -0.56 0.61
C LEU A 131 12.58 -0.19 1.96
N THR A 132 11.78 0.40 2.82
CA THR A 132 12.21 0.83 4.16
C THR A 132 11.71 -0.15 5.21
N LEU A 133 12.65 -0.77 5.93
CA LEU A 133 12.36 -1.64 7.07
C LEU A 133 12.44 -0.80 8.35
N ASN A 134 11.30 -0.63 9.01
CA ASN A 134 11.16 0.24 10.17
C ASN A 134 10.61 -0.54 11.39
N GLY A 135 11.42 -1.40 11.95
CA GLY A 135 11.01 -2.25 13.08
C GLY A 135 10.06 -3.36 12.63
N VAL A 136 10.32 -3.98 11.48
CA VAL A 136 9.50 -5.06 10.95
C VAL A 136 10.07 -6.42 11.33
N ASN A 137 9.17 -7.34 11.74
CA ASN A 137 9.49 -8.74 12.00
C ASN A 137 8.52 -9.62 11.21
N ILE A 138 9.01 -10.26 10.16
CA ILE A 138 8.23 -11.16 9.30
C ILE A 138 8.81 -12.56 9.38
N THR A 139 7.98 -13.53 9.74
CA THR A 139 8.27 -14.96 9.60
C THR A 139 7.36 -15.53 8.52
N ASN A 140 7.91 -16.32 7.61
CA ASN A 140 7.15 -17.07 6.61
C ASN A 140 7.54 -18.55 6.70
N ALA A 141 6.60 -19.40 7.04
CA ALA A 141 6.86 -20.84 7.19
C ALA A 141 7.09 -21.55 5.85
N ASP A 142 6.50 -21.05 4.78
CA ASP A 142 6.35 -21.74 3.49
C ASP A 142 7.14 -21.07 2.34
N GLY A 143 7.86 -19.99 2.63
CA GLY A 143 8.58 -19.26 1.59
C GLY A 143 9.48 -18.13 2.12
N PRO A 144 9.84 -17.16 1.28
CA PRO A 144 10.63 -16.01 1.69
C PRO A 144 9.76 -15.00 2.48
N ALA A 145 10.35 -14.37 3.51
CA ALA A 145 9.71 -13.24 4.20
C ALA A 145 9.55 -12.02 3.29
N ILE A 146 10.51 -11.80 2.38
CA ILE A 146 10.46 -10.77 1.34
C ILE A 146 10.76 -11.40 -0.03
N ASN A 147 9.88 -11.14 -1.00
CA ASN A 147 10.01 -11.58 -2.38
C ASN A 147 9.93 -10.37 -3.31
N ILE A 148 11.04 -10.01 -3.95
CA ILE A 148 11.13 -8.88 -4.87
C ILE A 148 11.25 -9.39 -6.30
N GLN A 149 10.19 -9.17 -7.09
CA GLN A 149 10.11 -9.49 -8.51
C GLN A 149 10.33 -8.19 -9.31
N SER A 150 11.59 -7.81 -9.50
CA SER A 150 11.97 -6.58 -10.19
C SER A 150 13.33 -6.72 -10.87
N GLY A 151 13.39 -6.35 -12.16
CA GLY A 151 14.65 -6.19 -12.91
C GLY A 151 15.30 -4.81 -12.72
N LYS A 152 14.83 -3.98 -11.79
CA LYS A 152 15.30 -2.62 -11.55
C LYS A 152 15.99 -2.49 -10.20
N LYS A 153 16.70 -1.36 -10.03
CA LYS A 153 17.36 -1.07 -8.76
C LYS A 153 16.32 -0.91 -7.65
N VAL A 154 16.54 -1.64 -6.55
CA VAL A 154 15.83 -1.48 -5.28
C VAL A 154 16.81 -0.91 -4.25
N THR A 155 16.39 0.15 -3.57
CA THR A 155 17.11 0.70 -2.43
C THR A 155 16.48 0.18 -1.15
N VAL A 156 17.24 -0.55 -0.33
CA VAL A 156 16.75 -1.02 0.97
C VAL A 156 17.29 -0.09 2.06
N ASN A 157 16.39 0.54 2.79
CA ASN A 157 16.69 1.40 3.93
C ASN A 157 16.36 0.67 5.23
N LEU A 158 17.25 0.78 6.21
CA LEU A 158 16.99 0.35 7.58
C LEU A 158 16.86 1.59 8.46
N THR A 159 15.71 1.75 9.10
CA THR A 159 15.48 2.92 9.97
C THR A 159 16.39 2.83 11.20
N GLU A 160 17.11 3.90 11.49
CA GLU A 160 18.01 3.99 12.62
C GLU A 160 17.27 3.73 13.96
N GLY A 161 17.90 2.98 14.84
CA GLY A 161 17.36 2.63 16.16
C GLY A 161 16.28 1.55 16.13
N THR A 162 15.97 0.95 14.97
CA THR A 162 15.02 -0.17 14.87
C THR A 162 15.72 -1.52 14.72
N ILE A 163 15.00 -2.58 15.12
CA ILE A 163 15.43 -3.96 14.90
C ILE A 163 14.48 -4.55 13.85
N ASN A 164 15.05 -5.11 12.80
CA ASN A 164 14.31 -5.77 11.74
C ASN A 164 14.71 -7.25 11.67
N THR A 165 13.72 -8.14 11.62
CA THR A 165 13.94 -9.59 11.57
C THR A 165 13.14 -10.18 10.40
N LEU A 166 13.84 -10.91 9.53
CA LEU A 166 13.24 -11.61 8.41
C LEU A 166 13.59 -13.09 8.52
N THR A 167 12.60 -13.94 8.63
CA THR A 167 12.77 -15.39 8.80
C THR A 167 12.06 -16.12 7.68
N ASP A 168 12.82 -16.75 6.83
CA ASP A 168 12.33 -17.54 5.71
C ASP A 168 11.96 -18.96 6.15
N GLY A 169 11.08 -19.60 5.40
CA GLY A 169 10.75 -21.01 5.54
C GLY A 169 11.93 -21.91 5.17
N LYS A 170 11.94 -23.10 5.74
CA LYS A 170 12.98 -24.11 5.44
C LYS A 170 12.83 -24.76 4.06
N LYS A 171 11.64 -24.67 3.48
CA LYS A 171 11.30 -25.14 2.13
C LYS A 171 10.45 -24.10 1.48
N TYR A 172 10.75 -23.79 0.25
CA TYR A 172 9.90 -22.96 -0.59
C TYR A 172 8.90 -23.84 -1.32
N ALA A 173 7.64 -23.39 -1.39
CA ALA A 173 6.70 -23.98 -2.33
C ALA A 173 7.24 -23.76 -3.75
N ASP A 174 6.93 -24.69 -4.67
CA ASP A 174 7.28 -24.51 -6.08
C ASP A 174 6.51 -23.31 -6.63
N SER A 175 7.22 -22.25 -6.99
CA SER A 175 6.64 -21.01 -7.49
C SER A 175 6.31 -21.05 -9.00
N GLY A 176 6.52 -22.19 -9.64
CA GLY A 176 6.27 -22.36 -11.07
C GLY A 176 7.31 -21.62 -11.92
N SER A 177 6.90 -20.53 -12.59
CA SER A 177 7.77 -19.77 -13.51
C SER A 177 8.46 -18.56 -12.87
N GLU A 178 8.37 -18.40 -11.55
CA GLU A 178 9.07 -17.31 -10.85
C GLU A 178 10.51 -17.72 -10.55
N ASP A 179 11.47 -17.02 -11.15
CA ASP A 179 12.93 -17.18 -10.91
C ASP A 179 13.39 -16.31 -9.73
#